data_7957e899ff7c5593d25b40cfbef59ca6
#
_entry.id   7957e899ff7c5593d25b40cfbef59ca6
#
_cell.length_a   1.000
_cell.length_b   1.000
_cell.length_c   1.000
_cell.angle_alpha   90.00
_cell.angle_beta   90.00
_cell.angle_gamma   90.00
#
_symmetry.space_group_name_H-M   'P 1'
#
loop_
_entity.id
_entity.type
_entity.pdbx_description
1 polymer ?
#
loop_
_entity_poly.entity_id
_entity_poly.type
_entity_poly.pdbx_seq_one_letter_code
_entity_poly.pdbx_strand_id
1 'polypeptide(L)'
;MELTDIFPFAPDDGYLILILVNFIGSLVPFVPLPGFLLLATMSVGSEYDLHLLAILSAVSAAVAKQIIFFVSFSGRRIMNQKTRKRMRPFERLVKRYGAAAAFFAAATPMPDDIIFIPLGLAKYNPKRFFAATLAGKLVLSYIIVFISHYVGLSFIEPYLENV
;
A
#
# COMPACT_ATOMS: atom_id res chain seq x y z
N MET A 1 -11.23 -7.07 26.52
CA MET A 1 -11.62 -7.20 25.12
C MET A 1 -10.33 -7.48 24.36
N GLU A 2 -10.04 -8.74 24.14
CA GLU A 2 -8.81 -9.12 23.45
C GLU A 2 -8.99 -8.87 21.93
N LEU A 3 -7.90 -8.49 21.25
CA LEU A 3 -7.92 -8.28 19.79
C LEU A 3 -8.36 -9.53 19.01
N THR A 4 -8.21 -10.71 19.63
CA THR A 4 -8.70 -12.01 19.14
C THR A 4 -10.23 -12.11 19.07
N ASP A 5 -10.97 -11.30 19.87
CA ASP A 5 -12.44 -11.26 19.81
C ASP A 5 -12.95 -10.52 18.57
N ILE A 6 -12.12 -9.66 17.99
CA ILE A 6 -12.44 -8.90 16.78
C ILE A 6 -12.11 -9.71 15.52
N PHE A 7 -11.09 -10.58 15.61
CA PHE A 7 -10.65 -11.43 14.52
C PHE A 7 -10.51 -12.89 14.98
N PRO A 8 -11.56 -13.73 14.88
CA PRO A 8 -11.57 -15.11 15.37
C PRO A 8 -10.81 -16.08 14.45
N PHE A 9 -9.58 -15.72 14.06
CA PHE A 9 -8.78 -16.51 13.14
C PHE A 9 -7.52 -17.03 13.82
N ALA A 10 -7.15 -18.28 13.52
CA ALA A 10 -5.93 -18.89 14.02
C ALA A 10 -4.67 -18.11 13.56
N PRO A 11 -3.54 -18.18 14.29
CA PRO A 11 -2.30 -17.51 13.93
C PRO A 11 -1.85 -17.77 12.48
N ASP A 12 -2.07 -18.97 11.98
CA ASP A 12 -1.73 -19.38 10.61
C ASP A 12 -2.57 -18.64 9.55
N ASP A 13 -3.80 -18.25 9.91
CA ASP A 13 -4.69 -17.50 9.02
C ASP A 13 -4.39 -15.99 9.01
N GLY A 14 -3.64 -15.47 9.99
CA GLY A 14 -3.36 -14.05 10.15
C GLY A 14 -2.67 -13.42 8.93
N TYR A 15 -1.72 -14.12 8.33
CA TYR A 15 -1.06 -13.67 7.11
C TYR A 15 -2.02 -13.60 5.91
N LEU A 16 -2.92 -14.57 5.79
CA LEU A 16 -3.92 -14.58 4.73
C LEU A 16 -4.89 -13.41 4.88
N ILE A 17 -5.33 -13.14 6.10
CA ILE A 17 -6.20 -12.01 6.41
C ILE A 17 -5.51 -10.69 6.10
N LEU A 18 -4.25 -10.54 6.48
CA LEU A 18 -3.45 -9.35 6.13
C LEU A 18 -3.41 -9.13 4.62
N ILE A 19 -3.13 -10.18 3.85
CA ILE A 19 -3.08 -10.12 2.39
C ILE A 19 -4.44 -9.68 1.84
N LEU A 20 -5.53 -10.31 2.27
CA LEU A 20 -6.88 -10.03 1.78
C LEU A 20 -7.34 -8.62 2.14
N VAL A 21 -7.21 -8.23 3.40
CA VAL A 21 -7.63 -6.90 3.88
C VAL A 21 -6.80 -5.81 3.19
N ASN A 22 -5.50 -6.01 3.07
CA ASN A 22 -4.62 -5.04 2.43
C ASN A 22 -4.86 -4.96 0.92
N PHE A 23 -5.11 -6.10 0.27
CA PHE A 23 -5.45 -6.16 -1.16
C PHE A 23 -6.79 -5.46 -1.43
N ILE A 24 -7.86 -5.86 -0.73
CA ILE A 24 -9.20 -5.28 -0.92
C ILE A 24 -9.21 -3.80 -0.54
N GLY A 25 -8.60 -3.44 0.60
CA GLY A 25 -8.49 -2.05 1.03
C GLY A 25 -7.71 -1.18 0.04
N SER A 26 -6.69 -1.74 -0.59
CA SER A 26 -5.90 -1.04 -1.62
C SER A 26 -6.62 -0.93 -2.98
N LEU A 27 -7.64 -1.75 -3.24
CA LEU A 27 -8.48 -1.63 -4.43
C LEU A 27 -9.50 -0.49 -4.32
N VAL A 28 -9.85 -0.07 -3.11
CA VAL A 28 -10.77 1.07 -2.91
C VAL A 28 -9.97 2.37 -3.04
N PRO A 29 -10.22 3.18 -4.08
CA PRO A 29 -9.49 4.43 -4.26
C PRO A 29 -9.73 5.38 -3.09
N PHE A 30 -8.71 6.12 -2.71
CA PHE A 30 -8.75 7.16 -1.69
C PHE A 30 -9.03 6.71 -0.25
N VAL A 31 -9.08 5.40 0.05
CA VAL A 31 -9.26 4.86 1.41
C VAL A 31 -8.03 4.04 1.83
N PRO A 32 -7.01 4.65 2.45
CA PRO A 32 -5.75 3.95 2.75
C PRO A 32 -5.75 3.16 4.07
N LEU A 33 -6.81 3.22 4.87
CA LEU A 33 -6.71 2.97 6.31
C LEU A 33 -6.73 1.51 6.79
N PRO A 34 -7.58 0.57 6.30
CA PRO A 34 -7.74 -0.71 7.01
C PRO A 34 -6.48 -1.59 6.97
N GLY A 35 -5.75 -1.61 5.84
CA GLY A 35 -4.57 -2.45 5.70
C GLY A 35 -3.38 -1.99 6.56
N PHE A 36 -3.16 -0.70 6.70
CA PHE A 36 -2.08 -0.16 7.52
C PHE A 36 -2.32 -0.33 9.02
N LEU A 37 -3.57 -0.19 9.46
CA LEU A 37 -3.94 -0.42 10.85
C LEU A 37 -3.76 -1.89 11.23
N LEU A 38 -4.21 -2.80 10.36
CA LEU A 38 -4.04 -4.23 10.59
C LEU A 38 -2.55 -4.61 10.63
N LEU A 39 -1.74 -4.09 9.69
CA LEU A 39 -0.30 -4.30 9.67
C LEU A 39 0.36 -3.79 10.95
N ALA A 40 -0.01 -2.60 11.41
CA ALA A 40 0.51 -2.00 12.63
C ALA A 40 0.16 -2.83 13.87
N THR A 41 -1.10 -3.26 14.00
CA THR A 41 -1.54 -4.07 15.16
C THR A 41 -0.87 -5.43 15.20
N MET A 42 -0.74 -6.12 14.06
CA MET A 42 -0.04 -7.41 13.97
C MET A 42 1.46 -7.29 14.28
N SER A 43 2.05 -6.13 14.05
CA SER A 43 3.50 -5.89 14.30
C SER A 43 3.83 -5.65 15.76
N VAL A 44 2.86 -5.30 16.61
CA VAL A 44 3.07 -5.10 18.05
C VAL A 44 3.24 -6.42 18.79
N GLY A 45 2.56 -7.49 18.33
CA GLY A 45 2.70 -8.85 18.89
C GLY A 45 4.02 -9.50 18.46
N SER A 46 4.50 -10.43 19.28
CA SER A 46 5.69 -11.26 18.97
C SER A 46 5.36 -12.54 18.17
N GLU A 47 4.10 -12.73 17.80
CA GLU A 47 3.61 -13.96 17.18
C GLU A 47 3.93 -14.07 15.68
N TYR A 48 4.20 -12.93 15.02
CA TYR A 48 4.40 -12.86 13.58
C TYR A 48 5.81 -12.41 13.22
N ASP A 49 6.34 -12.98 12.14
CA ASP A 49 7.61 -12.51 11.55
C ASP A 49 7.43 -11.12 10.92
N LEU A 50 8.17 -10.12 11.44
CA LEU A 50 8.08 -8.73 11.03
C LEU A 50 8.44 -8.53 9.54
N HIS A 51 9.43 -9.28 9.04
CA HIS A 51 9.84 -9.20 7.66
C HIS A 51 8.77 -9.77 6.73
N LEU A 52 8.18 -10.90 7.12
CA LEU A 52 7.12 -11.54 6.35
C LEU A 52 5.87 -10.65 6.30
N LEU A 53 5.48 -10.05 7.41
CA LEU A 53 4.39 -9.07 7.46
C LEU A 53 4.62 -7.90 6.48
N ALA A 54 5.81 -7.31 6.51
CA ALA A 54 6.15 -6.18 5.65
C ALA A 54 6.10 -6.55 4.16
N ILE A 55 6.68 -7.70 3.79
CA ILE A 55 6.74 -8.17 2.40
C ILE A 55 5.34 -8.51 1.88
N LEU A 56 4.56 -9.30 2.62
CA LEU A 56 3.22 -9.70 2.22
C LEU A 56 2.28 -8.50 2.06
N SER A 57 2.36 -7.54 3.00
CA SER A 57 1.61 -6.30 2.94
C SER A 57 1.97 -5.49 1.69
N ALA A 58 3.26 -5.30 1.42
CA ALA A 58 3.73 -4.54 0.27
C ALA A 58 3.34 -5.17 -1.07
N VAL A 59 3.49 -6.50 -1.19
CA VAL A 59 3.16 -7.23 -2.41
C VAL A 59 1.66 -7.19 -2.69
N SER A 60 0.82 -7.48 -1.69
CA SER A 60 -0.65 -7.45 -1.86
C SER A 60 -1.15 -6.06 -2.26
N ALA A 61 -0.64 -4.99 -1.61
CA ALA A 61 -0.97 -3.62 -1.97
C ALA A 61 -0.48 -3.24 -3.38
N ALA A 62 0.75 -3.61 -3.75
CA ALA A 62 1.29 -3.30 -5.08
C ALA A 62 0.50 -3.99 -6.20
N VAL A 63 0.07 -5.24 -6.00
CA VAL A 63 -0.77 -5.96 -6.96
C VAL A 63 -2.13 -5.28 -7.12
N ALA A 64 -2.77 -4.88 -6.02
CA ALA A 64 -4.03 -4.14 -6.06
C ALA A 64 -3.89 -2.81 -6.82
N LYS A 65 -2.83 -2.05 -6.54
CA LYS A 65 -2.55 -0.78 -7.24
C LYS A 65 -2.22 -0.97 -8.73
N GLN A 66 -1.62 -2.09 -9.09
CA GLN A 66 -1.41 -2.45 -10.50
C GLN A 66 -2.74 -2.64 -11.24
N ILE A 67 -3.76 -3.19 -10.58
CA ILE A 67 -5.10 -3.33 -11.16
C ILE A 67 -5.73 -1.94 -11.40
N ILE A 68 -5.68 -1.04 -10.42
CA ILE A 68 -6.16 0.34 -10.55
C ILE A 68 -5.45 1.06 -11.72
N PHE A 69 -4.14 0.87 -11.80
CA PHE A 69 -3.34 1.41 -12.90
C PHE A 69 -3.83 0.90 -14.26
N PHE A 70 -4.09 -0.41 -14.41
CA PHE A 70 -4.60 -0.97 -15.67
C PHE A 70 -6.01 -0.50 -16.01
N VAL A 71 -6.88 -0.36 -15.03
CA VAL A 71 -8.21 0.22 -15.22
C VAL A 71 -8.09 1.65 -15.77
N SER A 72 -7.23 2.47 -15.14
CA SER A 72 -6.96 3.83 -15.59
C SER A 72 -6.30 3.87 -16.97
N PHE A 73 -5.36 2.98 -17.22
CA PHE A 73 -4.68 2.82 -18.51
C PHE A 73 -5.67 2.51 -19.64
N SER A 74 -6.66 1.67 -19.36
CA SER A 74 -7.74 1.32 -20.29
C SER A 74 -8.75 2.48 -20.46
N GLY A 75 -9.00 3.23 -19.40
CA GLY A 75 -9.91 4.38 -19.40
C GLY A 75 -9.50 5.49 -20.36
N ARG A 76 -8.20 5.58 -20.71
CA ARG A 76 -7.74 6.52 -21.74
C ARG A 76 -8.45 6.36 -23.09
N ARG A 77 -8.93 5.16 -23.43
CA ARG A 77 -9.65 4.92 -24.70
C ARG A 77 -10.97 5.68 -24.78
N ILE A 78 -11.59 5.95 -23.63
CA ILE A 78 -12.89 6.61 -23.50
C ILE A 78 -12.75 8.14 -23.43
N MET A 79 -11.52 8.65 -23.24
CA MET A 79 -11.27 10.07 -23.10
C MET A 79 -11.50 10.84 -24.40
N ASN A 80 -12.23 11.96 -24.28
CA ASN A 80 -12.47 12.88 -25.38
C ASN A 80 -11.14 13.52 -25.87
N GLN A 81 -11.06 13.80 -27.16
CA GLN A 81 -9.86 14.40 -27.79
C GLN A 81 -9.40 15.71 -27.11
N LYS A 82 -10.33 16.50 -26.60
CA LYS A 82 -10.04 17.77 -25.90
C LYS A 82 -9.25 17.55 -24.60
N THR A 83 -9.66 16.56 -23.81
CA THR A 83 -8.98 16.15 -22.56
C THR A 83 -7.63 15.51 -22.87
N ARG A 84 -7.55 14.70 -23.91
CA ARG A 84 -6.32 14.06 -24.35
C ARG A 84 -5.24 15.05 -24.80
N LYS A 85 -5.64 16.15 -25.47
CA LYS A 85 -4.71 17.25 -25.83
C LYS A 85 -4.16 17.97 -24.60
N ARG A 86 -5.00 18.18 -23.58
CA ARG A 86 -4.60 18.82 -22.32
C ARG A 86 -3.62 17.98 -21.49
N MET A 87 -3.63 16.65 -21.64
CA MET A 87 -2.72 15.75 -20.95
C MET A 87 -1.32 15.65 -21.57
N ARG A 88 -1.11 16.11 -22.79
CA ARG A 88 0.19 16.00 -23.49
C ARG A 88 1.39 16.56 -22.70
N PRO A 89 1.33 17.77 -22.08
CA PRO A 89 2.44 18.28 -21.29
C PRO A 89 2.72 17.40 -20.06
N PHE A 90 1.66 16.89 -19.41
CA PHE A 90 1.75 15.97 -18.29
C PHE A 90 2.39 14.63 -18.70
N GLU A 91 2.07 14.11 -19.88
CA GLU A 91 2.67 12.87 -20.40
C GLU A 91 4.20 12.95 -20.55
N ARG A 92 4.74 14.11 -20.90
CA ARG A 92 6.20 14.32 -20.97
C ARG A 92 6.83 14.27 -19.59
N LEU A 93 6.19 14.90 -18.61
CA LEU A 93 6.64 14.89 -17.22
C LEU A 93 6.60 13.46 -16.64
N VAL A 94 5.52 12.73 -16.89
CA VAL A 94 5.33 11.33 -16.50
C VAL A 94 6.38 10.41 -17.10
N LYS A 95 6.72 10.58 -18.37
CA LYS A 95 7.79 9.79 -19.02
C LYS A 95 9.15 9.97 -18.34
N ARG A 96 9.42 11.17 -17.84
CA ARG A 96 10.69 11.50 -17.20
C ARG A 96 10.73 11.14 -15.72
N TYR A 97 9.67 11.42 -14.98
CA TYR A 97 9.63 11.33 -13.52
C TYR A 97 8.62 10.31 -12.97
N GLY A 98 7.90 9.58 -13.84
CA GLY A 98 6.81 8.72 -13.43
C GLY A 98 7.20 7.63 -12.44
N ALA A 99 8.41 7.04 -12.56
CA ALA A 99 8.90 6.06 -11.59
C ALA A 99 9.15 6.69 -10.21
N ALA A 100 9.78 7.86 -10.17
CA ALA A 100 10.01 8.58 -8.92
C ALA A 100 8.68 9.00 -8.28
N ALA A 101 7.75 9.55 -9.08
CA ALA A 101 6.42 9.91 -8.59
C ALA A 101 5.66 8.70 -8.03
N ALA A 102 5.70 7.55 -8.71
CA ALA A 102 5.08 6.31 -8.24
C ALA A 102 5.72 5.80 -6.94
N PHE A 103 7.05 5.83 -6.87
CA PHE A 103 7.79 5.40 -5.67
C PHE A 103 7.43 6.28 -4.45
N PHE A 104 7.56 7.60 -4.57
CA PHE A 104 7.30 8.51 -3.45
C PHE A 104 5.82 8.49 -3.03
N ALA A 105 4.89 8.41 -3.98
CA ALA A 105 3.47 8.24 -3.66
C ALA A 105 3.23 6.94 -2.90
N ALA A 106 3.83 5.82 -3.34
CA ALA A 106 3.69 4.52 -2.69
C ALA A 106 4.38 4.45 -1.32
N ALA A 107 5.45 5.20 -1.11
CA ALA A 107 6.22 5.24 0.13
C ALA A 107 5.59 6.12 1.22
N THR A 108 4.52 6.85 0.91
CA THR A 108 3.81 7.71 1.87
C THR A 108 2.45 7.10 2.24
N PRO A 109 1.97 7.30 3.49
CA PRO A 109 0.64 6.83 3.92
C PRO A 109 -0.50 7.72 3.39
N MET A 110 -0.28 8.46 2.32
CA MET A 110 -1.28 9.32 1.68
C MET A 110 -2.02 8.57 0.56
N PRO A 111 -3.19 9.07 0.09
CA PRO A 111 -3.89 8.49 -1.04
C PRO A 111 -3.04 8.58 -2.32
N ASP A 112 -2.34 7.49 -2.64
CA ASP A 112 -1.43 7.38 -3.78
C ASP A 112 -2.15 7.34 -5.13
N ASP A 113 -3.46 7.09 -5.12
CA ASP A 113 -4.30 7.04 -6.32
C ASP A 113 -4.35 8.39 -7.07
N ILE A 114 -4.14 9.49 -6.37
CA ILE A 114 -4.00 10.84 -6.97
C ILE A 114 -2.87 10.88 -8.01
N ILE A 115 -1.83 10.09 -7.81
CA ILE A 115 -0.69 9.95 -8.72
C ILE A 115 -0.86 8.76 -9.66
N PHE A 116 -1.38 7.63 -9.17
CA PHE A 116 -1.45 6.37 -9.91
C PHE A 116 -2.47 6.42 -11.04
N ILE A 117 -3.65 7.04 -10.83
CA ILE A 117 -4.67 7.19 -11.86
C ILE A 117 -4.15 8.05 -13.03
N PRO A 118 -3.57 9.25 -12.81
CA PRO A 118 -2.96 10.01 -13.90
C PRO A 118 -1.82 9.30 -14.61
N LEU A 119 -0.98 8.52 -13.89
CA LEU A 119 0.08 7.71 -14.50
C LEU A 119 -0.48 6.65 -15.45
N GLY A 120 -1.58 5.98 -15.06
CA GLY A 120 -2.29 5.03 -15.90
C GLY A 120 -2.88 5.70 -17.14
N LEU A 121 -3.59 6.83 -16.97
CA LEU A 121 -4.15 7.61 -18.07
C LEU A 121 -3.09 8.16 -19.02
N ALA A 122 -1.91 8.51 -18.53
CA ALA A 122 -0.76 8.94 -19.34
C ALA A 122 -0.07 7.78 -20.08
N LYS A 123 -0.52 6.55 -19.89
CA LYS A 123 0.09 5.33 -20.46
C LYS A 123 1.57 5.17 -20.07
N TYR A 124 1.87 5.40 -18.81
CA TYR A 124 3.20 5.11 -18.29
C TYR A 124 3.51 3.60 -18.41
N ASN A 125 4.78 3.24 -18.42
CA ASN A 125 5.20 1.84 -18.58
C ASN A 125 4.74 1.00 -17.36
N PRO A 126 3.89 -0.04 -17.55
CA PRO A 126 3.32 -0.83 -16.45
C PRO A 126 4.37 -1.56 -15.61
N LYS A 127 5.46 -2.03 -16.22
CA LYS A 127 6.54 -2.73 -15.50
C LYS A 127 7.32 -1.79 -14.60
N ARG A 128 7.64 -0.57 -15.09
CA ARG A 128 8.30 0.46 -14.29
C ARG A 128 7.40 0.97 -13.18
N PHE A 129 6.10 1.12 -13.46
CA PHE A 129 5.11 1.48 -12.45
C PHE A 129 5.08 0.43 -11.33
N PHE A 130 4.95 -0.85 -11.68
CA PHE A 130 4.91 -1.93 -10.68
C PHE A 130 6.16 -1.97 -9.82
N ALA A 131 7.35 -1.93 -10.44
CA ALA A 131 8.62 -1.97 -9.70
C ALA A 131 8.77 -0.78 -8.75
N ALA A 132 8.44 0.43 -9.19
CA ALA A 132 8.50 1.63 -8.36
C ALA A 132 7.47 1.60 -7.21
N THR A 133 6.25 1.17 -7.49
CA THR A 133 5.18 1.03 -6.50
C THR A 133 5.51 -0.04 -5.47
N LEU A 134 6.00 -1.20 -5.90
CA LEU A 134 6.42 -2.27 -4.99
C LEU A 134 7.55 -1.82 -4.07
N ALA A 135 8.58 -1.17 -4.62
CA ALA A 135 9.67 -0.62 -3.83
C ALA A 135 9.18 0.41 -2.80
N GLY A 136 8.30 1.32 -3.20
CA GLY A 136 7.70 2.31 -2.29
C GLY A 136 6.85 1.67 -1.20
N LYS A 137 6.02 0.69 -1.56
CA LYS A 137 5.20 -0.07 -0.58
C LYS A 137 6.05 -0.89 0.39
N LEU A 138 7.18 -1.47 -0.08
CA LEU A 138 8.13 -2.14 0.81
C LEU A 138 8.71 -1.16 1.84
N VAL A 139 9.19 -0.01 1.40
CA VAL A 139 9.72 1.02 2.32
C VAL A 139 8.65 1.42 3.33
N LEU A 140 7.43 1.73 2.90
CA LEU A 140 6.34 2.12 3.78
C LEU A 140 5.97 1.00 4.77
N SER A 141 5.82 -0.25 4.29
CA SER A 141 5.47 -1.39 5.14
C SER A 141 6.55 -1.66 6.19
N TYR A 142 7.82 -1.60 5.82
CA TYR A 142 8.92 -1.73 6.78
C TYR A 142 8.91 -0.63 7.84
N ILE A 143 8.69 0.63 7.43
CA ILE A 143 8.58 1.76 8.36
C ILE A 143 7.44 1.52 9.35
N ILE A 144 6.26 1.12 8.87
CA ILE A 144 5.09 0.86 9.72
C ILE A 144 5.37 -0.29 10.69
N VAL A 145 5.87 -1.42 10.18
CA VAL A 145 6.15 -2.61 11.00
C VAL A 145 7.15 -2.30 12.10
N PHE A 146 8.29 -1.69 11.77
CA PHE A 146 9.33 -1.42 12.75
C PHE A 146 8.91 -0.34 13.75
N ILE A 147 8.28 0.74 13.30
CA ILE A 147 7.79 1.79 14.22
C ILE A 147 6.74 1.21 15.16
N SER A 148 5.76 0.46 14.65
CA SER A 148 4.70 -0.13 15.46
C SER A 148 5.24 -1.14 16.47
N HIS A 149 6.22 -1.95 16.08
CA HIS A 149 6.86 -2.91 16.96
C HIS A 149 7.59 -2.22 18.11
N TYR A 150 8.49 -1.29 17.80
CA TYR A 150 9.28 -0.59 18.83
C TYR A 150 8.43 0.31 19.73
N VAL A 151 7.51 1.08 19.14
CA VAL A 151 6.63 1.97 19.90
C VAL A 151 5.64 1.13 20.73
N GLY A 152 5.07 0.07 20.16
CA GLY A 152 4.16 -0.83 20.88
C GLY A 152 4.81 -1.48 22.09
N LEU A 153 6.02 -2.00 21.96
CA LEU A 153 6.77 -2.57 23.07
C LEU A 153 7.00 -1.53 24.18
N SER A 154 7.42 -0.31 23.84
CA SER A 154 7.66 0.76 24.82
C SER A 154 6.41 1.17 25.60
N PHE A 155 5.22 0.97 25.04
CA PHE A 155 3.97 1.21 25.77
C PHE A 155 3.54 0.04 26.64
N ILE A 156 3.95 -1.18 26.33
CA ILE A 156 3.53 -2.41 27.02
C ILE A 156 4.50 -2.76 28.17
N GLU A 157 5.80 -2.53 28.01
CA GLU A 157 6.83 -2.82 29.03
C GLU A 157 6.50 -2.31 30.44
N PRO A 158 6.04 -1.05 30.64
CA PRO A 158 5.73 -0.56 31.99
C PRO A 158 4.58 -1.30 32.69
N TYR A 159 3.73 -1.98 31.92
CA TYR A 159 2.62 -2.76 32.47
C TYR A 159 3.01 -4.21 32.77
N LEU A 160 4.05 -4.74 32.14
CA LEU A 160 4.56 -6.09 32.39
C LEU A 160 5.49 -6.16 33.60
N GLU A 161 6.19 -5.07 33.92
CA GLU A 161 7.03 -5.00 35.13
C GLU A 161 6.22 -4.92 36.44
N ASN A 162 4.93 -4.65 36.40
CA ASN A 162 4.05 -4.51 37.55
C ASN A 162 3.18 -5.75 37.83
N VAL A 163 3.40 -6.87 37.14
CA VAL A 163 2.71 -8.15 37.35
C VAL A 163 3.71 -9.21 37.83
#